data_57033bf7d452fe41778151ee541b14cf
#
_entry.id   57033bf7d452fe41778151ee541b14cf
#
_cell.length_a   1.000
_cell.length_b   1.000
_cell.length_c   1.000
_cell.angle_alpha   90.00
_cell.angle_beta   90.00
_cell.angle_gamma   90.00
#
_symmetry.space_group_name_H-M   'P 1'
#
loop_
_entity.id
_entity.type
_entity.pdbx_description
1 polymer ?
#
loop_
_entity_poly.entity_id
_entity_poly.type
_entity_poly.pdbx_seq_one_letter_code
_entity_poly.pdbx_strand_id
1 'polypeptide(L)'
;VKKRGKILLLSFYFPPDLGAGSFRSQALVEALMKQMPTGYALEVISTAPNRYAQYDSAAPEIETFDQGRLTVRRVDLPSHQSGMLDQSRAFLAYAWQVARLTRGQHYDLVIATSSRLMTGVLGRFVAGRASARLYLDIRDIFVENLPFLLPRGTQRLGIGFFSALERWAVRYAAKVNLVSPGFRGYFEQRFPDQVFTWHTNGVDPLFADGALQDAEHPQPATADVENAPGSAASRLRVLYAGNIGQCQGIDRILPTLAKRLENRVDFLLIGDGGRREALEAALSAEGVSNVEIRAPIARDQLIEQYRQADVLFLHLNDMFCFSRVIPSKLFEYAAMGKPIWAGVRAFPAEFCQAHINNTAVFEPCDAESALAAFETLAMALQPRQAFVERFHRDRIMREMADDALALIR
;
A
#
# COMPACT_ATOMS: atom_id res chain seq x y z
N VAL A 1 -41.65 10.95 0.32
CA VAL A 1 -40.25 11.11 0.67
C VAL A 1 -39.45 10.26 -0.34
N LYS A 2 -38.69 10.88 -1.27
CA LYS A 2 -37.80 10.15 -2.18
C LYS A 2 -36.84 9.29 -1.34
N LYS A 3 -36.86 7.97 -1.57
CA LYS A 3 -35.96 7.03 -0.88
C LYS A 3 -34.53 7.48 -1.16
N ARG A 4 -33.78 7.82 -0.11
CA ARG A 4 -32.34 8.17 -0.26
C ARG A 4 -31.61 6.92 -0.72
N GLY A 5 -30.86 7.00 -1.79
CA GLY A 5 -29.97 5.93 -2.22
C GLY A 5 -28.84 5.75 -1.20
N LYS A 6 -28.34 4.54 -1.05
CA LYS A 6 -27.30 4.22 -0.07
C LYS A 6 -26.17 3.40 -0.67
N ILE A 7 -24.95 3.88 -0.45
CA ILE A 7 -23.70 3.21 -0.86
C ILE A 7 -23.01 2.72 0.40
N LEU A 8 -22.49 1.50 0.39
CA LEU A 8 -21.66 0.93 1.44
C LEU A 8 -20.24 0.76 0.96
N LEU A 9 -19.27 1.25 1.72
CA LEU A 9 -17.85 0.92 1.56
C LEU A 9 -17.39 0.03 2.71
N LEU A 10 -16.91 -1.16 2.39
CA LEU A 10 -16.23 -2.06 3.32
C LEU A 10 -14.72 -1.94 3.14
N SER A 11 -14.05 -1.48 4.17
CA SER A 11 -12.60 -1.38 4.23
C SER A 11 -12.10 -1.85 5.59
N PHE A 12 -11.18 -2.81 5.62
CA PHE A 12 -10.64 -3.29 6.90
C PHE A 12 -9.79 -2.21 7.60
N TYR A 13 -9.09 -1.35 6.84
CA TYR A 13 -8.29 -0.23 7.35
C TYR A 13 -8.84 1.09 6.85
N PHE A 14 -9.03 2.03 7.75
CA PHE A 14 -9.49 3.39 7.47
C PHE A 14 -8.84 4.38 8.45
N PRO A 15 -8.71 5.69 8.13
CA PRO A 15 -8.15 6.64 9.07
C PRO A 15 -8.81 6.58 10.47
N PRO A 16 -7.98 6.70 11.54
CA PRO A 16 -6.61 7.17 11.58
C PRO A 16 -5.51 6.09 11.41
N ASP A 17 -5.85 4.85 11.03
CA ASP A 17 -4.82 3.85 10.72
C ASP A 17 -3.80 4.38 9.68
N LEU A 18 -2.50 4.20 9.97
CA LEU A 18 -1.42 4.58 9.08
C LEU A 18 -1.10 3.45 8.10
N GLY A 19 -1.41 3.63 6.83
CA GLY A 19 -1.04 2.67 5.81
C GLY A 19 -1.69 2.92 4.45
N ALA A 20 -1.07 2.41 3.40
CA ALA A 20 -1.53 2.59 2.00
C ALA A 20 -3.00 2.21 1.78
N GLY A 21 -3.51 1.22 2.54
CA GLY A 21 -4.91 0.83 2.49
C GLY A 21 -5.86 1.87 3.03
N SER A 22 -5.53 2.43 4.16
CA SER A 22 -6.28 3.48 4.82
C SER A 22 -6.33 4.75 3.96
N PHE A 23 -5.18 5.22 3.49
CA PHE A 23 -5.08 6.42 2.65
C PHE A 23 -5.81 6.28 1.31
N ARG A 24 -5.75 5.09 0.68
CA ARG A 24 -6.51 4.80 -0.53
C ARG A 24 -8.01 4.85 -0.28
N SER A 25 -8.48 4.24 0.81
CA SER A 25 -9.90 4.21 1.17
C SER A 25 -10.43 5.60 1.49
N GLN A 26 -9.64 6.44 2.17
CA GLN A 26 -9.96 7.84 2.43
C GLN A 26 -10.12 8.62 1.12
N ALA A 27 -9.12 8.55 0.24
CA ALA A 27 -9.16 9.26 -1.03
C ALA A 27 -10.34 8.82 -1.92
N LEU A 28 -10.70 7.53 -1.89
CA LEU A 28 -11.89 7.03 -2.57
C LEU A 28 -13.19 7.59 -1.95
N VAL A 29 -13.30 7.66 -0.62
CA VAL A 29 -14.44 8.26 0.07
C VAL A 29 -14.58 9.73 -0.31
N GLU A 30 -13.50 10.49 -0.31
CA GLU A 30 -13.50 11.90 -0.71
C GLU A 30 -13.95 12.08 -2.17
N ALA A 31 -13.49 11.22 -3.08
CA ALA A 31 -13.92 11.23 -4.47
C ALA A 31 -15.41 10.88 -4.63
N LEU A 32 -15.88 9.83 -3.93
CA LEU A 32 -17.29 9.44 -3.92
C LEU A 32 -18.19 10.55 -3.38
N MET A 33 -17.80 11.21 -2.28
CA MET A 33 -18.55 12.31 -1.69
C MET A 33 -18.72 13.51 -2.62
N LYS A 34 -17.69 13.79 -3.43
CA LYS A 34 -17.71 14.86 -4.45
C LYS A 34 -18.59 14.53 -5.65
N GLN A 35 -18.69 13.25 -6.04
CA GLN A 35 -19.30 12.83 -7.31
C GLN A 35 -20.64 12.12 -7.17
N MET A 36 -20.97 11.58 -5.99
CA MET A 36 -22.22 10.84 -5.82
C MET A 36 -23.43 11.76 -6.00
N PRO A 37 -24.52 11.26 -6.65
CA PRO A 37 -25.70 12.04 -6.92
C PRO A 37 -26.35 12.60 -5.65
N THR A 38 -27.02 13.74 -5.80
CA THR A 38 -27.82 14.33 -4.72
C THR A 38 -28.88 13.34 -4.24
N GLY A 39 -28.96 13.14 -2.92
CA GLY A 39 -29.90 12.19 -2.33
C GLY A 39 -29.30 10.81 -2.02
N TYR A 40 -28.02 10.58 -2.33
CA TYR A 40 -27.30 9.41 -1.85
C TYR A 40 -26.57 9.70 -0.53
N ALA A 41 -26.41 8.64 0.27
CA ALA A 41 -25.56 8.64 1.47
C ALA A 41 -24.52 7.52 1.34
N LEU A 42 -23.31 7.79 1.85
CA LEU A 42 -22.21 6.84 1.92
C LEU A 42 -22.03 6.37 3.37
N GLU A 43 -22.05 5.07 3.58
CA GLU A 43 -21.68 4.44 4.84
C GLU A 43 -20.35 3.70 4.67
N VAL A 44 -19.40 3.97 5.54
CA VAL A 44 -18.12 3.26 5.62
C VAL A 44 -18.17 2.38 6.86
N ILE A 45 -17.88 1.08 6.72
CA ILE A 45 -17.68 0.19 7.85
C ILE A 45 -16.24 -0.30 7.82
N SER A 46 -15.48 0.07 8.86
CA SER A 46 -14.07 -0.25 9.03
C SER A 46 -13.82 -0.85 10.41
N THR A 47 -12.57 -1.17 10.73
CA THR A 47 -12.17 -1.52 12.09
C THR A 47 -11.74 -0.28 12.88
N ALA A 48 -11.78 -0.35 14.20
CA ALA A 48 -11.05 0.57 15.05
C ALA A 48 -9.54 0.48 14.71
N PRO A 49 -8.76 1.56 14.97
CA PRO A 49 -7.33 1.58 14.65
C PRO A 49 -6.61 0.38 15.28
N ASN A 50 -5.87 -0.38 14.46
CA ASN A 50 -5.26 -1.63 14.95
C ASN A 50 -3.93 -2.00 14.27
N ARG A 51 -3.40 -1.17 13.38
CA ARG A 51 -2.25 -1.55 12.55
C ARG A 51 -0.92 -1.44 13.29
N TYR A 52 -0.74 -0.45 14.13
CA TYR A 52 0.48 -0.22 14.89
C TYR A 52 0.13 -0.05 16.37
N ALA A 53 0.54 -1.01 17.20
CA ALA A 53 0.26 -1.01 18.64
C ALA A 53 0.84 0.22 19.37
N GLN A 54 1.87 0.85 18.83
CA GLN A 54 2.53 2.03 19.39
C GLN A 54 1.90 3.36 18.95
N TYR A 55 0.97 3.35 17.99
CA TYR A 55 0.28 4.54 17.51
C TYR A 55 -1.12 4.57 18.12
N ASP A 56 -1.21 5.10 19.33
CA ASP A 56 -2.46 5.25 20.06
C ASP A 56 -3.26 6.42 19.49
N SER A 57 -4.12 6.13 18.51
CA SER A 57 -5.06 7.08 17.95
C SER A 57 -6.48 6.63 18.26
N ALA A 58 -7.03 7.17 19.32
CA ALA A 58 -8.44 6.96 19.63
C ALA A 58 -9.30 7.56 18.50
N ALA A 59 -10.25 6.78 18.00
CA ALA A 59 -11.25 7.24 17.03
C ALA A 59 -12.64 6.85 17.51
N PRO A 60 -13.65 7.72 17.36
CA PRO A 60 -15.03 7.40 17.72
C PRO A 60 -15.55 6.17 16.98
N GLU A 61 -16.42 5.39 17.64
CA GLU A 61 -17.10 4.24 17.01
C GLU A 61 -17.94 4.69 15.82
N ILE A 62 -18.59 5.84 15.92
CA ILE A 62 -19.41 6.40 14.84
C ILE A 62 -19.07 7.88 14.66
N GLU A 63 -18.77 8.25 13.43
CA GLU A 63 -18.60 9.63 13.00
C GLU A 63 -19.54 9.93 11.84
N THR A 64 -20.10 11.13 11.85
CA THR A 64 -21.04 11.57 10.80
C THR A 64 -20.58 12.92 10.27
N PHE A 65 -20.49 13.03 8.96
CA PHE A 65 -20.03 14.23 8.24
C PHE A 65 -21.08 14.67 7.22
N ASP A 66 -20.96 15.91 6.76
CA ASP A 66 -21.78 16.51 5.71
C ASP A 66 -23.30 16.24 5.92
N GLN A 67 -23.80 16.65 7.09
CA GLN A 67 -25.21 16.52 7.48
C GLN A 67 -25.81 15.11 7.32
N GLY A 68 -24.97 14.09 7.58
CA GLY A 68 -25.38 12.70 7.49
C GLY A 68 -25.25 12.07 6.10
N ARG A 69 -24.59 12.75 5.16
CA ARG A 69 -24.27 12.14 3.85
C ARG A 69 -23.13 11.13 3.93
N LEU A 70 -22.20 11.29 4.88
CA LEU A 70 -21.14 10.32 5.16
C LEU A 70 -21.27 9.85 6.62
N THR A 71 -21.32 8.55 6.84
CA THR A 71 -21.23 7.92 8.15
C THR A 71 -20.08 6.91 8.14
N VAL A 72 -19.14 7.08 9.07
CA VAL A 72 -18.03 6.13 9.30
C VAL A 72 -18.33 5.37 10.59
N ARG A 73 -18.39 4.04 10.50
CA ARG A 73 -18.54 3.14 11.66
C ARG A 73 -17.28 2.32 11.83
N ARG A 74 -16.74 2.32 13.03
CA ARG A 74 -15.57 1.51 13.39
C ARG A 74 -15.97 0.38 14.29
N VAL A 75 -15.49 -0.79 13.96
CA VAL A 75 -15.77 -2.04 14.67
C VAL A 75 -14.55 -2.38 15.55
N ASP A 76 -14.81 -2.55 16.84
CA ASP A 76 -13.79 -3.01 17.76
C ASP A 76 -13.38 -4.46 17.46
N LEU A 77 -12.09 -4.71 17.50
CA LEU A 77 -11.51 -6.03 17.32
C LEU A 77 -10.98 -6.55 18.65
N PRO A 78 -11.04 -7.88 18.89
CA PRO A 78 -10.32 -8.47 20.00
C PRO A 78 -8.83 -8.18 19.83
N SER A 79 -8.12 -7.99 20.94
CA SER A 79 -6.66 -7.81 20.94
C SER A 79 -6.02 -8.97 20.19
N HIS A 80 -5.18 -8.64 19.21
CA HIS A 80 -4.53 -9.64 18.37
C HIS A 80 -3.06 -9.28 18.15
N GLN A 81 -2.22 -10.29 18.16
CA GLN A 81 -0.82 -10.20 17.78
C GLN A 81 -0.61 -10.65 16.32
N SER A 82 0.61 -10.59 15.83
CA SER A 82 0.96 -11.07 14.50
C SER A 82 0.87 -12.60 14.44
N GLY A 83 -0.14 -13.14 13.76
CA GLY A 83 -0.32 -14.58 13.53
C GLY A 83 -1.55 -14.86 12.69
N MET A 84 -1.54 -15.93 11.88
CA MET A 84 -2.64 -16.25 10.97
C MET A 84 -3.95 -16.54 11.73
N LEU A 85 -3.88 -17.22 12.88
CA LEU A 85 -5.04 -17.54 13.70
C LEU A 85 -5.65 -16.29 14.33
N ASP A 86 -4.82 -15.41 14.90
CA ASP A 86 -5.28 -14.18 15.50
C ASP A 86 -5.87 -13.22 14.47
N GLN A 87 -5.24 -13.12 13.31
CA GLN A 87 -5.78 -12.33 12.20
C GLN A 87 -7.10 -12.90 11.66
N SER A 88 -7.25 -14.23 11.67
CA SER A 88 -8.52 -14.86 11.30
C SER A 88 -9.62 -14.59 12.32
N ARG A 89 -9.32 -14.62 13.62
CA ARG A 89 -10.28 -14.27 14.69
C ARG A 89 -10.70 -12.82 14.61
N ALA A 90 -9.75 -11.90 14.43
CA ALA A 90 -10.03 -10.48 14.23
C ALA A 90 -10.93 -10.24 13.00
N PHE A 91 -10.63 -10.93 11.89
CA PHE A 91 -11.46 -10.82 10.69
C PHE A 91 -12.87 -11.40 10.90
N LEU A 92 -13.01 -12.52 11.59
CA LEU A 92 -14.34 -13.11 11.90
C LEU A 92 -15.17 -12.20 12.79
N ALA A 93 -14.56 -11.54 13.77
CA ALA A 93 -15.23 -10.53 14.59
C ALA A 93 -15.72 -9.35 13.75
N TYR A 94 -14.87 -8.82 12.86
CA TYR A 94 -15.24 -7.78 11.89
C TYR A 94 -16.41 -8.24 11.00
N ALA A 95 -16.29 -9.42 10.39
CA ALA A 95 -17.31 -9.96 9.49
C ALA A 95 -18.66 -10.16 10.17
N TRP A 96 -18.66 -10.64 11.40
CA TRP A 96 -19.88 -10.82 12.20
C TRP A 96 -20.55 -9.48 12.51
N GLN A 97 -19.78 -8.48 12.91
CA GLN A 97 -20.30 -7.14 13.19
C GLN A 97 -20.84 -6.45 11.93
N VAL A 98 -20.11 -6.54 10.80
CA VAL A 98 -20.61 -6.05 9.51
C VAL A 98 -21.91 -6.75 9.13
N ALA A 99 -22.00 -8.08 9.26
CA ALA A 99 -23.22 -8.84 8.96
C ALA A 99 -24.40 -8.41 9.84
N ARG A 100 -24.14 -8.05 11.10
CA ARG A 100 -25.15 -7.53 12.05
C ARG A 100 -25.58 -6.11 11.68
N LEU A 101 -24.63 -5.19 11.45
CA LEU A 101 -24.90 -3.78 11.12
C LEU A 101 -25.64 -3.62 9.80
N THR A 102 -25.36 -4.47 8.83
CA THR A 102 -25.98 -4.43 7.50
C THR A 102 -27.29 -5.25 7.40
N ARG A 103 -27.71 -5.90 8.49
CA ARG A 103 -28.93 -6.71 8.50
C ARG A 103 -30.16 -5.84 8.32
N GLY A 104 -31.00 -6.16 7.31
CA GLY A 104 -32.20 -5.40 6.99
C GLY A 104 -31.96 -4.02 6.38
N GLN A 105 -30.68 -3.66 6.14
CA GLN A 105 -30.34 -2.43 5.41
C GLN A 105 -30.48 -2.67 3.90
N HIS A 106 -30.83 -1.60 3.20
CA HIS A 106 -30.86 -1.60 1.75
C HIS A 106 -29.69 -0.76 1.22
N TYR A 107 -28.96 -1.30 0.26
CA TYR A 107 -27.89 -0.62 -0.45
C TYR A 107 -28.09 -0.75 -1.95
N ASP A 108 -27.78 0.28 -2.71
CA ASP A 108 -27.78 0.24 -4.17
C ASP A 108 -26.41 -0.26 -4.69
N LEU A 109 -25.35 0.09 -3.96
CA LEU A 109 -23.97 -0.28 -4.29
C LEU A 109 -23.22 -0.67 -3.01
N VAL A 110 -22.49 -1.78 -3.10
CA VAL A 110 -21.49 -2.18 -2.13
C VAL A 110 -20.11 -2.09 -2.80
N ILE A 111 -19.20 -1.35 -2.21
CA ILE A 111 -17.80 -1.28 -2.61
C ILE A 111 -17.00 -2.03 -1.55
N ALA A 112 -16.16 -2.99 -1.93
CA ALA A 112 -15.30 -3.72 -1.01
C ALA A 112 -13.83 -3.61 -1.44
N THR A 113 -13.01 -2.93 -0.63
CA THR A 113 -11.57 -2.85 -0.88
C THR A 113 -10.85 -4.01 -0.20
N SER A 114 -10.26 -4.85 -1.01
CA SER A 114 -9.66 -6.11 -0.60
C SER A 114 -8.15 -5.97 -0.42
N SER A 115 -7.72 -5.37 0.70
CA SER A 115 -6.37 -5.64 1.21
C SER A 115 -6.25 -7.08 1.77
N ARG A 116 -7.38 -7.76 1.91
CA ARG A 116 -7.55 -9.17 2.27
C ARG A 116 -8.70 -9.74 1.45
N LEU A 117 -8.53 -10.89 0.81
CA LEU A 117 -9.57 -11.56 0.02
C LEU A 117 -10.92 -11.59 0.74
N MET A 118 -10.89 -11.87 2.04
CA MET A 118 -12.09 -12.05 2.84
C MET A 118 -12.95 -10.77 2.97
N THR A 119 -12.39 -9.58 2.80
CA THR A 119 -13.19 -8.34 2.71
C THR A 119 -14.02 -8.32 1.42
N GLY A 120 -13.46 -8.78 0.31
CA GLY A 120 -14.20 -8.94 -0.94
C GLY A 120 -15.31 -10.01 -0.83
N VAL A 121 -15.04 -11.13 -0.15
CA VAL A 121 -16.00 -12.20 0.15
C VAL A 121 -17.15 -11.66 1.03
N LEU A 122 -16.83 -10.86 2.04
CA LEU A 122 -17.81 -10.19 2.89
C LEU A 122 -18.66 -9.19 2.08
N GLY A 123 -18.03 -8.42 1.20
CA GLY A 123 -18.72 -7.51 0.27
C GLY A 123 -19.73 -8.25 -0.61
N ARG A 124 -19.32 -9.41 -1.17
CA ARG A 124 -20.24 -10.29 -1.93
C ARG A 124 -21.42 -10.78 -1.07
N PHE A 125 -21.15 -11.18 0.16
CA PHE A 125 -22.20 -11.64 1.08
C PHE A 125 -23.22 -10.52 1.35
N VAL A 126 -22.76 -9.33 1.70
CA VAL A 126 -23.63 -8.17 1.98
C VAL A 126 -24.38 -7.74 0.73
N ALA A 127 -23.70 -7.60 -0.42
CA ALA A 127 -24.32 -7.21 -1.67
C ALA A 127 -25.42 -8.19 -2.10
N GLY A 128 -25.15 -9.50 -1.99
CA GLY A 128 -26.15 -10.53 -2.32
C GLY A 128 -27.37 -10.48 -1.43
N ARG A 129 -27.19 -10.22 -0.13
CA ARG A 129 -28.31 -10.13 0.82
C ARG A 129 -29.14 -8.85 0.62
N ALA A 130 -28.50 -7.77 0.23
CA ALA A 130 -29.16 -6.49 -0.04
C ALA A 130 -29.66 -6.36 -1.49
N SER A 131 -29.41 -7.34 -2.36
CA SER A 131 -29.63 -7.27 -3.81
C SER A 131 -28.94 -6.06 -4.46
N ALA A 132 -27.79 -5.66 -3.92
CA ALA A 132 -27.00 -4.52 -4.36
C ALA A 132 -26.00 -4.91 -5.46
N ARG A 133 -25.60 -3.93 -6.28
CA ARG A 133 -24.42 -4.06 -7.14
C ARG A 133 -23.16 -4.15 -6.30
N LEU A 134 -22.16 -4.91 -6.76
CA LEU A 134 -20.88 -5.05 -6.10
C LEU A 134 -19.76 -4.49 -6.98
N TYR A 135 -18.94 -3.61 -6.43
CA TYR A 135 -17.67 -3.16 -6.97
C TYR A 135 -16.54 -3.69 -6.07
N LEU A 136 -15.62 -4.47 -6.64
CA LEU A 136 -14.46 -4.97 -5.92
C LEU A 136 -13.21 -4.16 -6.25
N ASP A 137 -12.44 -3.77 -5.24
CA ASP A 137 -11.12 -3.16 -5.38
C ASP A 137 -10.08 -4.16 -4.86
N ILE A 138 -9.49 -4.95 -5.76
CA ILE A 138 -8.53 -6.02 -5.44
C ILE A 138 -7.12 -5.43 -5.39
N ARG A 139 -6.48 -5.58 -4.23
CA ARG A 139 -5.19 -4.98 -3.94
C ARG A 139 -4.06 -6.00 -3.79
N ASP A 140 -4.40 -7.28 -3.72
CA ASP A 140 -3.46 -8.38 -3.58
C ASP A 140 -4.05 -9.67 -4.14
N ILE A 141 -3.23 -10.55 -4.68
CA ILE A 141 -3.63 -11.90 -5.10
C ILE A 141 -3.41 -12.85 -3.93
N PHE A 142 -4.38 -12.89 -3.02
CA PHE A 142 -4.26 -13.66 -1.78
C PHE A 142 -4.01 -15.15 -2.02
N VAL A 143 -4.61 -15.73 -3.06
CA VAL A 143 -4.48 -17.16 -3.38
C VAL A 143 -3.03 -17.53 -3.73
N GLU A 144 -2.28 -16.63 -4.40
CA GLU A 144 -0.85 -16.84 -4.70
C GLU A 144 0.04 -16.74 -3.45
N ASN A 145 -0.43 -16.14 -2.37
CA ASN A 145 0.29 -16.04 -1.10
C ASN A 145 0.16 -17.30 -0.22
N LEU A 146 -0.88 -18.09 -0.43
CA LEU A 146 -1.19 -19.26 0.42
C LEU A 146 -0.09 -20.32 0.52
N PRO A 147 0.69 -20.61 -0.54
CA PRO A 147 1.81 -21.55 -0.42
C PRO A 147 2.87 -21.13 0.60
N PHE A 148 2.99 -19.82 0.87
CA PHE A 148 3.93 -19.28 1.87
C PHE A 148 3.33 -19.17 3.28
N LEU A 149 1.99 -19.19 3.37
CA LEU A 149 1.26 -19.03 4.62
C LEU A 149 0.82 -20.37 5.23
N LEU A 150 0.59 -21.39 4.40
CA LEU A 150 0.04 -22.65 4.83
C LEU A 150 1.10 -23.78 4.91
N PRO A 151 1.02 -24.67 5.91
CA PRO A 151 1.83 -25.88 5.94
C PRO A 151 1.63 -26.74 4.69
N ARG A 152 2.68 -27.40 4.20
CA ARG A 152 2.65 -28.18 2.95
C ARG A 152 1.49 -29.16 2.84
N GLY A 153 1.11 -29.83 3.95
CA GLY A 153 0.03 -30.82 3.98
C GLY A 153 -1.37 -30.24 3.76
N THR A 154 -1.60 -28.95 4.05
CA THR A 154 -2.91 -28.29 3.96
C THR A 154 -3.03 -27.34 2.76
N GLN A 155 -1.94 -27.11 2.03
CA GLN A 155 -1.90 -26.13 0.94
C GLN A 155 -2.95 -26.39 -0.14
N ARG A 156 -3.07 -27.62 -0.64
CA ARG A 156 -4.02 -27.94 -1.72
C ARG A 156 -5.46 -27.66 -1.34
N LEU A 157 -5.86 -28.05 -0.13
CA LEU A 157 -7.21 -27.79 0.39
C LEU A 157 -7.46 -26.31 0.61
N GLY A 158 -6.48 -25.61 1.22
CA GLY A 158 -6.57 -24.18 1.44
C GLY A 158 -6.63 -23.38 0.14
N ILE A 159 -5.76 -23.68 -0.83
CA ILE A 159 -5.79 -23.04 -2.16
C ILE A 159 -7.12 -23.30 -2.85
N GLY A 160 -7.62 -24.54 -2.84
CA GLY A 160 -8.91 -24.88 -3.42
C GLY A 160 -10.07 -24.09 -2.79
N PHE A 161 -10.11 -24.04 -1.47
CA PHE A 161 -11.13 -23.32 -0.71
C PHE A 161 -11.10 -21.81 -0.98
N PHE A 162 -9.94 -21.16 -0.83
CA PHE A 162 -9.84 -19.72 -1.06
C PHE A 162 -10.01 -19.34 -2.54
N SER A 163 -9.60 -20.19 -3.48
CA SER A 163 -9.90 -20.01 -4.91
C SER A 163 -11.40 -20.08 -5.21
N ALA A 164 -12.15 -20.92 -4.51
CA ALA A 164 -13.61 -20.99 -4.64
C ALA A 164 -14.28 -19.71 -4.10
N LEU A 165 -13.80 -19.19 -2.96
CA LEU A 165 -14.28 -17.94 -2.39
C LEU A 165 -13.96 -16.72 -3.30
N GLU A 166 -12.73 -16.67 -3.85
CA GLU A 166 -12.33 -15.65 -4.82
C GLU A 166 -13.26 -15.69 -6.04
N ARG A 167 -13.48 -16.89 -6.60
CA ARG A 167 -14.38 -17.08 -7.74
C ARG A 167 -15.81 -16.66 -7.43
N TRP A 168 -16.29 -16.97 -6.25
CA TRP A 168 -17.64 -16.62 -5.79
C TRP A 168 -17.81 -15.11 -5.66
N ALA A 169 -16.80 -14.40 -5.17
CA ALA A 169 -16.84 -12.94 -5.04
C ALA A 169 -16.67 -12.24 -6.40
N VAL A 170 -15.65 -12.63 -7.18
CA VAL A 170 -15.31 -11.98 -8.46
C VAL A 170 -16.42 -12.16 -9.49
N ARG A 171 -17.01 -13.35 -9.61
CA ARG A 171 -18.09 -13.59 -10.58
C ARG A 171 -19.39 -12.83 -10.31
N TYR A 172 -19.64 -12.47 -9.07
CA TYR A 172 -20.81 -11.68 -8.71
C TYR A 172 -20.60 -10.19 -8.92
N ALA A 173 -19.36 -9.72 -8.82
CA ALA A 173 -19.06 -8.32 -8.93
C ALA A 173 -19.48 -7.78 -10.31
N ALA A 174 -20.16 -6.64 -10.31
CA ALA A 174 -20.51 -5.96 -11.54
C ALA A 174 -19.28 -5.35 -12.25
N LYS A 175 -18.25 -5.01 -11.45
CA LYS A 175 -16.96 -4.51 -11.91
C LYS A 175 -15.87 -4.81 -10.89
N VAL A 176 -14.66 -5.06 -11.34
CA VAL A 176 -13.50 -5.36 -10.49
C VAL A 176 -12.34 -4.43 -10.84
N ASN A 177 -11.90 -3.64 -9.88
CA ASN A 177 -10.65 -2.91 -10.03
C ASN A 177 -9.47 -3.76 -9.56
N LEU A 178 -8.39 -3.73 -10.32
CA LEU A 178 -7.10 -4.33 -10.00
C LEU A 178 -6.08 -3.22 -9.80
N VAL A 179 -5.51 -3.12 -8.59
CA VAL A 179 -4.59 -2.03 -8.22
C VAL A 179 -3.26 -2.06 -8.98
N SER A 180 -2.91 -3.20 -9.53
CA SER A 180 -1.71 -3.39 -10.35
C SER A 180 -2.07 -4.03 -11.69
N PRO A 181 -1.63 -3.45 -12.82
CA PRO A 181 -1.74 -4.12 -14.13
C PRO A 181 -1.02 -5.47 -14.21
N GLY A 182 -0.04 -5.72 -13.32
CA GLY A 182 0.62 -7.03 -13.19
C GLY A 182 -0.33 -8.16 -12.76
N PHE A 183 -1.52 -7.84 -12.25
CA PHE A 183 -2.54 -8.85 -11.92
C PHE A 183 -3.32 -9.35 -13.14
N ARG A 184 -3.22 -8.65 -14.29
CA ARG A 184 -4.01 -8.92 -15.49
C ARG A 184 -3.99 -10.38 -15.88
N GLY A 185 -2.82 -10.98 -16.09
CA GLY A 185 -2.70 -12.36 -16.54
C GLY A 185 -3.36 -13.37 -15.60
N TYR A 186 -3.33 -13.13 -14.28
CA TYR A 186 -3.98 -13.99 -13.31
C TYR A 186 -5.52 -13.90 -13.39
N PHE A 187 -6.06 -12.69 -13.43
CA PHE A 187 -7.52 -12.50 -13.36
C PHE A 187 -8.22 -12.70 -14.70
N GLU A 188 -7.69 -12.18 -15.81
CA GLU A 188 -8.32 -12.33 -17.14
C GLU A 188 -8.38 -13.80 -17.59
N GLN A 189 -7.34 -14.60 -17.30
CA GLN A 189 -7.35 -16.03 -17.61
C GLN A 189 -8.39 -16.82 -16.77
N ARG A 190 -8.64 -16.40 -15.54
CA ARG A 190 -9.57 -17.08 -14.62
C ARG A 190 -11.02 -16.59 -14.77
N PHE A 191 -11.21 -15.38 -15.24
CA PHE A 191 -12.49 -14.68 -15.34
C PHE A 191 -12.59 -13.89 -16.64
N PRO A 192 -12.63 -14.57 -17.80
CA PRO A 192 -12.58 -13.91 -19.11
C PRO A 192 -13.80 -13.01 -19.39
N ASP A 193 -14.94 -13.29 -18.75
CA ASP A 193 -16.18 -12.52 -18.94
C ASP A 193 -16.32 -11.36 -17.95
N GLN A 194 -15.32 -11.14 -17.05
CA GLN A 194 -15.40 -10.11 -16.03
C GLN A 194 -14.88 -8.76 -16.54
N VAL A 195 -15.53 -7.68 -16.11
CA VAL A 195 -15.12 -6.31 -16.43
C VAL A 195 -14.07 -5.84 -15.42
N PHE A 196 -12.85 -5.60 -15.89
CA PHE A 196 -11.74 -5.12 -15.09
C PHE A 196 -11.44 -3.65 -15.35
N THR A 197 -11.00 -2.94 -14.31
CA THR A 197 -10.44 -1.59 -14.34
C THR A 197 -9.08 -1.55 -13.64
N TRP A 198 -8.30 -0.47 -13.84
CA TRP A 198 -6.88 -0.42 -13.49
C TRP A 198 -6.52 0.85 -12.71
N HIS A 199 -7.23 1.12 -11.63
CA HIS A 199 -6.97 2.29 -10.78
C HIS A 199 -5.92 1.94 -9.72
N THR A 200 -4.68 2.38 -9.94
CA THR A 200 -3.52 2.10 -9.06
C THR A 200 -3.58 2.91 -7.75
N ASN A 201 -2.55 2.78 -6.89
CA ASN A 201 -2.48 3.55 -5.64
C ASN A 201 -2.27 5.05 -5.87
N GLY A 202 -1.44 5.42 -6.85
CA GLY A 202 -1.13 6.79 -7.20
C GLY A 202 -0.26 7.55 -6.20
N VAL A 203 0.20 8.73 -6.64
CA VAL A 203 0.93 9.71 -5.84
C VAL A 203 -0.06 10.48 -4.98
N ASP A 204 0.17 10.50 -3.68
CA ASP A 204 -0.62 11.29 -2.74
C ASP A 204 -0.36 12.79 -2.94
N PRO A 205 -1.38 13.67 -2.89
CA PRO A 205 -1.21 15.12 -3.01
C PRO A 205 -0.11 15.68 -2.13
N LEU A 206 0.03 15.20 -0.91
CA LEU A 206 1.05 15.61 0.03
C LEU A 206 2.49 15.49 -0.53
N PHE A 207 2.78 14.43 -1.31
CA PHE A 207 4.08 14.24 -1.96
C PHE A 207 4.15 14.95 -3.32
N ALA A 208 3.02 15.12 -4.00
CA ALA A 208 2.95 15.86 -5.26
C ALA A 208 3.28 17.35 -5.05
N ASP A 209 2.69 17.98 -4.03
CA ASP A 209 2.92 19.39 -3.69
C ASP A 209 4.33 19.61 -3.17
N GLY A 210 4.89 18.65 -2.42
CA GLY A 210 6.28 18.69 -1.97
C GLY A 210 7.28 18.71 -3.14
N ALA A 211 7.03 17.92 -4.16
CA ALA A 211 7.87 17.86 -5.36
C ALA A 211 7.84 19.16 -6.19
N LEU A 212 6.70 19.85 -6.22
CA LEU A 212 6.56 21.14 -6.91
C LEU A 212 7.33 22.25 -6.19
N GLN A 213 7.27 22.29 -4.86
CA GLN A 213 8.02 23.25 -4.06
C GLN A 213 9.54 23.07 -4.21
N ASP A 214 10.02 21.82 -4.29
CA ASP A 214 11.44 21.53 -4.49
C ASP A 214 11.90 21.90 -5.91
N ALA A 215 11.03 21.88 -6.91
CA ALA A 215 11.33 22.34 -8.27
C ALA A 215 11.39 23.85 -8.40
N GLU A 216 10.60 24.60 -7.61
CA GLU A 216 10.61 26.07 -7.57
C GLU A 216 11.76 26.63 -6.72
N HIS A 217 12.23 25.88 -5.73
CA HIS A 217 13.33 26.23 -4.84
C HIS A 217 14.34 25.09 -4.79
N PRO A 218 15.14 24.89 -5.85
CA PRO A 218 16.15 23.84 -5.84
C PRO A 218 17.12 24.09 -4.68
N GLN A 219 17.03 23.28 -3.63
CA GLN A 219 18.08 23.27 -2.63
C GLN A 219 19.37 22.86 -3.33
N PRO A 220 20.48 23.58 -3.13
CA PRO A 220 21.74 23.19 -3.72
C PRO A 220 22.00 21.74 -3.30
N ALA A 221 22.18 20.88 -4.29
CA ALA A 221 22.74 19.57 -4.02
C ALA A 221 23.98 19.81 -3.15
N THR A 222 24.16 19.05 -2.08
CA THR A 222 25.34 19.15 -1.19
C THR A 222 26.67 18.86 -1.94
N ALA A 223 26.68 19.03 -3.24
CA ALA A 223 27.80 18.87 -4.16
C ALA A 223 28.77 20.07 -4.22
N ASP A 224 28.51 21.17 -3.52
CA ASP A 224 29.43 22.32 -3.41
C ASP A 224 30.24 22.29 -2.10
N VAL A 225 30.63 21.12 -1.64
CA VAL A 225 31.80 21.00 -0.78
C VAL A 225 33.00 20.74 -1.69
N GLU A 226 33.40 21.76 -2.45
CA GLU A 226 34.69 21.79 -3.09
C GLU A 226 35.79 21.48 -2.06
N ASN A 227 36.48 20.38 -2.30
CA ASN A 227 37.88 20.13 -1.99
C ASN A 227 38.54 21.02 -0.91
N ALA A 228 38.15 20.87 0.34
CA ALA A 228 39.06 21.14 1.42
C ALA A 228 39.92 19.87 1.62
N PRO A 229 41.23 19.90 1.46
CA PRO A 229 42.09 18.73 1.68
C PRO A 229 42.01 18.36 3.17
N GLY A 230 41.31 17.25 3.48
CA GLY A 230 41.15 16.73 4.83
C GLY A 230 39.72 16.52 5.34
N SER A 231 38.68 16.90 4.60
CA SER A 231 37.29 16.58 4.92
C SER A 231 37.02 15.13 4.54
N ALA A 232 36.71 14.27 5.51
CA ALA A 232 36.17 12.95 5.23
C ALA A 232 34.91 13.13 4.37
N ALA A 233 34.89 12.56 3.15
CA ALA A 233 33.75 12.63 2.25
C ALA A 233 32.48 12.22 3.03
N SER A 234 31.49 13.11 3.07
CA SER A 234 30.25 12.79 3.80
C SER A 234 29.61 11.55 3.17
N ARG A 235 29.25 10.57 4.00
CA ARG A 235 28.60 9.34 3.52
C ARG A 235 27.23 9.68 2.93
N LEU A 236 26.84 8.96 1.89
CA LEU A 236 25.51 9.10 1.31
C LEU A 236 24.43 8.58 2.27
N ARG A 237 23.36 9.32 2.41
CA ARG A 237 22.22 8.94 3.24
C ARG A 237 21.20 8.14 2.42
N VAL A 238 21.08 6.85 2.70
CA VAL A 238 20.11 5.95 2.08
C VAL A 238 18.92 5.75 3.03
N LEU A 239 17.72 6.12 2.58
CA LEU A 239 16.51 6.06 3.41
C LEU A 239 15.57 4.93 2.95
N TYR A 240 15.17 4.11 3.91
CA TYR A 240 14.01 3.22 3.82
C TYR A 240 12.92 3.68 4.78
N ALA A 241 11.69 3.86 4.30
CA ALA A 241 10.57 4.17 5.18
C ALA A 241 9.41 3.20 4.96
N GLY A 242 9.04 2.42 5.98
CA GLY A 242 7.94 1.49 5.88
C GLY A 242 7.92 0.34 6.86
N ASN A 243 7.06 -0.64 6.55
CA ASN A 243 6.96 -1.86 7.33
C ASN A 243 8.26 -2.68 7.24
N ILE A 244 8.78 -3.11 8.38
CA ILE A 244 9.93 -4.04 8.47
C ILE A 244 9.34 -5.44 8.68
N GLY A 245 8.74 -5.97 7.62
CA GLY A 245 8.05 -7.25 7.66
C GLY A 245 8.63 -8.28 6.70
N GLN A 246 8.09 -9.50 6.77
CA GLN A 246 8.51 -10.60 5.91
C GLN A 246 8.36 -10.26 4.40
N CYS A 247 7.33 -9.50 4.04
CA CYS A 247 7.08 -9.12 2.66
C CYS A 247 8.14 -8.20 2.08
N GLN A 248 8.80 -7.41 2.90
CA GLN A 248 9.85 -6.49 2.50
C GLN A 248 11.23 -7.15 2.46
N GLY A 249 11.48 -8.15 3.31
CA GLY A 249 12.74 -8.90 3.35
C GLY A 249 13.98 -8.04 3.62
N ILE A 250 13.82 -6.92 4.33
CA ILE A 250 14.93 -5.99 4.66
C ILE A 250 15.99 -6.70 5.52
N ASP A 251 15.56 -7.56 6.43
CA ASP A 251 16.40 -8.38 7.29
C ASP A 251 17.29 -9.37 6.51
N ARG A 252 16.94 -9.67 5.25
CA ARG A 252 17.69 -10.62 4.40
C ARG A 252 18.79 -9.97 3.57
N ILE A 253 18.69 -8.67 3.30
CA ILE A 253 19.62 -8.00 2.38
C ILE A 253 20.41 -6.87 3.05
N LEU A 254 19.76 -6.09 3.92
CA LEU A 254 20.39 -4.89 4.48
C LEU A 254 21.65 -5.15 5.29
N PRO A 255 21.76 -6.20 6.12
CA PRO A 255 23.01 -6.46 6.89
C PRO A 255 24.23 -6.56 5.98
N THR A 256 24.13 -7.32 4.89
CA THR A 256 25.23 -7.47 3.92
C THR A 256 25.51 -6.15 3.19
N LEU A 257 24.49 -5.41 2.76
CA LEU A 257 24.67 -4.10 2.11
C LEU A 257 25.34 -3.09 3.04
N ALA A 258 24.87 -3.03 4.29
CA ALA A 258 25.43 -2.13 5.30
C ALA A 258 26.92 -2.42 5.54
N LYS A 259 27.30 -3.70 5.63
CA LYS A 259 28.70 -4.10 5.79
C LYS A 259 29.55 -3.72 4.59
N ARG A 260 29.07 -4.00 3.38
CA ARG A 260 29.81 -3.73 2.13
C ARG A 260 29.94 -2.24 1.83
N LEU A 261 29.02 -1.41 2.31
CA LEU A 261 28.99 0.04 2.07
C LEU A 261 29.33 0.86 3.33
N GLU A 262 29.92 0.26 4.36
CA GLU A 262 30.13 0.86 5.68
C GLU A 262 30.86 2.22 5.64
N ASN A 263 31.76 2.41 4.68
CA ASN A 263 32.52 3.66 4.51
C ASN A 263 31.89 4.65 3.51
N ARG A 264 30.77 4.28 2.86
CA ARG A 264 30.17 5.07 1.77
C ARG A 264 28.74 5.52 2.07
N VAL A 265 28.02 4.78 2.91
CA VAL A 265 26.57 4.93 3.10
C VAL A 265 26.22 4.87 4.58
N ASP A 266 25.36 5.78 5.00
CA ASP A 266 24.61 5.68 6.25
C ASP A 266 23.15 5.35 5.91
N PHE A 267 22.65 4.26 6.48
CA PHE A 267 21.26 3.82 6.28
C PHE A 267 20.36 4.36 7.39
N LEU A 268 19.27 5.01 7.01
CA LEU A 268 18.19 5.38 7.91
C LEU A 268 16.93 4.56 7.58
N LEU A 269 16.47 3.77 8.55
CA LEU A 269 15.21 3.05 8.45
C LEU A 269 14.17 3.72 9.36
N ILE A 270 13.02 4.09 8.80
CA ILE A 270 11.90 4.65 9.54
C ILE A 270 10.74 3.69 9.43
N GLY A 271 10.44 2.96 10.49
CA GLY A 271 9.37 1.97 10.45
C GLY A 271 9.40 0.97 11.59
N ASP A 272 8.46 0.04 11.52
CA ASP A 272 8.31 -1.06 12.46
C ASP A 272 7.73 -2.28 11.75
N GLY A 273 7.73 -3.44 12.40
CA GLY A 273 7.14 -4.66 11.85
C GLY A 273 7.72 -5.93 12.44
N GLY A 274 7.07 -7.05 12.15
CA GLY A 274 7.37 -8.34 12.77
C GLY A 274 8.75 -8.95 12.46
N ARG A 275 9.58 -8.27 11.65
CA ARG A 275 10.98 -8.68 11.35
C ARG A 275 12.02 -7.70 11.89
N ARG A 276 11.61 -6.70 12.67
CA ARG A 276 12.52 -5.70 13.21
C ARG A 276 13.57 -6.32 14.12
N GLU A 277 13.18 -7.12 15.09
CA GLU A 277 14.10 -7.81 16.00
C GLU A 277 15.11 -8.71 15.24
N ALA A 278 14.63 -9.42 14.22
CA ALA A 278 15.49 -10.25 13.38
C ALA A 278 16.50 -9.42 12.57
N LEU A 279 16.10 -8.24 12.10
CA LEU A 279 16.97 -7.29 11.42
C LEU A 279 18.04 -6.74 12.38
N GLU A 280 17.64 -6.28 13.58
CA GLU A 280 18.56 -5.76 14.59
C GLU A 280 19.60 -6.82 15.01
N ALA A 281 19.15 -8.08 15.20
CA ALA A 281 20.05 -9.20 15.49
C ALA A 281 21.05 -9.48 14.33
N ALA A 282 20.59 -9.44 13.09
CA ALA A 282 21.44 -9.66 11.93
C ALA A 282 22.46 -8.52 11.74
N LEU A 283 22.07 -7.26 11.94
CA LEU A 283 22.98 -6.10 11.90
C LEU A 283 24.06 -6.20 12.98
N SER A 284 23.66 -6.60 14.19
CA SER A 284 24.60 -6.82 15.31
C SER A 284 25.59 -7.94 15.02
N ALA A 285 25.14 -9.04 14.39
CA ALA A 285 25.99 -10.16 14.01
C ALA A 285 27.04 -9.78 12.98
N GLU A 286 26.69 -8.89 12.02
CA GLU A 286 27.62 -8.34 11.03
C GLU A 286 28.56 -7.25 11.62
N GLY A 287 28.28 -6.76 12.82
CA GLY A 287 29.07 -5.72 13.49
C GLY A 287 29.06 -4.39 12.75
N VAL A 288 27.94 -4.01 12.12
CA VAL A 288 27.80 -2.75 11.38
C VAL A 288 27.35 -1.60 12.29
N SER A 289 27.82 -0.39 12.00
CA SER A 289 27.52 0.82 12.77
C SER A 289 26.84 1.94 11.96
N ASN A 290 26.66 1.72 10.66
CA ASN A 290 26.13 2.68 9.70
C ASN A 290 24.61 2.50 9.43
N VAL A 291 23.87 1.91 10.37
CA VAL A 291 22.43 1.70 10.25
C VAL A 291 21.71 2.26 11.47
N GLU A 292 20.78 3.18 11.24
CA GLU A 292 19.89 3.71 12.28
C GLU A 292 18.45 3.26 12.01
N ILE A 293 17.75 2.74 13.04
CA ILE A 293 16.34 2.32 12.93
C ILE A 293 15.50 3.16 13.88
N ARG A 294 14.57 3.94 13.30
CA ARG A 294 13.63 4.81 14.04
C ARG A 294 12.21 4.24 14.01
N ALA A 295 11.42 4.59 15.02
CA ALA A 295 9.98 4.33 15.04
C ALA A 295 9.26 5.03 13.86
N PRO A 296 8.05 4.56 13.47
CA PRO A 296 7.21 5.27 12.52
C PRO A 296 6.94 6.71 12.96
N ILE A 297 6.97 7.64 12.01
CA ILE A 297 6.70 9.07 12.21
C ILE A 297 5.49 9.51 11.38
N ALA A 298 4.97 10.69 11.67
CA ALA A 298 3.89 11.31 10.91
C ALA A 298 4.31 11.60 9.46
N ARG A 299 3.34 11.66 8.55
CA ARG A 299 3.61 11.74 7.10
C ARG A 299 4.25 13.05 6.66
N ASP A 300 3.89 14.15 7.30
CA ASP A 300 4.49 15.47 7.10
C ASP A 300 5.98 15.48 7.47
N GLN A 301 6.32 14.87 8.61
CA GLN A 301 7.71 14.69 9.03
C GLN A 301 8.48 13.75 8.08
N LEU A 302 7.80 12.76 7.50
CA LEU A 302 8.41 11.79 6.59
C LEU A 302 8.88 12.44 5.29
N ILE A 303 8.15 13.42 4.77
CA ILE A 303 8.55 14.18 3.57
C ILE A 303 9.92 14.84 3.79
N GLU A 304 10.11 15.44 4.95
CA GLU A 304 11.39 16.08 5.27
C GLU A 304 12.53 15.06 5.32
N GLN A 305 12.30 13.85 5.84
CA GLN A 305 13.30 12.78 5.78
C GLN A 305 13.60 12.33 4.34
N TYR A 306 12.59 12.30 3.46
CA TYR A 306 12.81 12.02 2.03
C TYR A 306 13.65 13.11 1.36
N ARG A 307 13.44 14.38 1.70
CA ARG A 307 14.23 15.52 1.18
C ARG A 307 15.69 15.42 1.59
N GLN A 308 15.95 15.06 2.84
CA GLN A 308 17.29 14.92 3.42
C GLN A 308 18.05 13.68 2.94
N ALA A 309 17.37 12.71 2.34
CA ALA A 309 18.01 11.52 1.80
C ALA A 309 18.66 11.79 0.44
N ASP A 310 19.79 11.14 0.17
CA ASP A 310 20.42 11.12 -1.14
C ASP A 310 19.82 10.04 -2.05
N VAL A 311 19.44 8.89 -1.47
CA VAL A 311 18.87 7.75 -2.19
C VAL A 311 17.68 7.20 -1.40
N LEU A 312 16.59 6.87 -2.10
CA LEU A 312 15.44 6.19 -1.52
C LEU A 312 15.49 4.70 -1.82
N PHE A 313 15.55 3.88 -0.76
CA PHE A 313 15.67 2.44 -0.86
C PHE A 313 14.33 1.74 -0.77
N LEU A 314 14.04 0.88 -1.72
CA LEU A 314 12.83 0.07 -1.77
C LEU A 314 13.21 -1.39 -1.96
N HIS A 315 12.60 -2.29 -1.20
CA HIS A 315 12.83 -3.71 -1.35
C HIS A 315 11.55 -4.53 -1.12
N LEU A 316 11.33 -5.52 -1.94
CA LEU A 316 10.37 -6.60 -1.74
C LEU A 316 11.12 -7.92 -1.62
N ASN A 317 10.60 -8.82 -0.80
CA ASN A 317 11.19 -10.14 -0.63
C ASN A 317 11.09 -10.96 -1.93
N ASP A 318 12.01 -11.90 -2.11
CA ASP A 318 12.01 -12.84 -3.23
C ASP A 318 10.88 -13.87 -3.07
N MET A 319 9.65 -13.43 -3.32
CA MET A 319 8.45 -14.25 -3.32
C MET A 319 7.67 -13.99 -4.61
N PHE A 320 7.16 -15.06 -5.22
CA PHE A 320 6.48 -14.97 -6.52
C PHE A 320 5.31 -13.96 -6.52
N CYS A 321 4.56 -13.88 -5.44
CA CYS A 321 3.43 -12.94 -5.31
C CYS A 321 3.82 -11.47 -5.50
N PHE A 322 5.07 -11.10 -5.20
CA PHE A 322 5.54 -9.73 -5.38
C PHE A 322 6.00 -9.41 -6.81
N SER A 323 6.08 -10.41 -7.68
CA SER A 323 6.39 -10.20 -9.10
C SER A 323 5.30 -9.45 -9.88
N ARG A 324 4.13 -9.23 -9.26
CA ARG A 324 2.96 -8.62 -9.90
C ARG A 324 2.50 -7.31 -9.25
N VAL A 325 2.99 -7.00 -8.05
CA VAL A 325 2.51 -5.88 -7.23
C VAL A 325 3.36 -4.64 -7.44
N ILE A 326 2.75 -3.50 -7.74
CA ILE A 326 3.45 -2.21 -7.67
C ILE A 326 3.43 -1.75 -6.20
N PRO A 327 4.58 -1.65 -5.52
CA PRO A 327 4.62 -1.14 -4.16
C PRO A 327 4.12 0.31 -4.08
N SER A 328 3.25 0.62 -3.13
CA SER A 328 2.71 1.98 -2.99
C SER A 328 3.78 3.04 -2.75
N LYS A 329 4.86 2.68 -2.05
CA LYS A 329 6.00 3.57 -1.82
C LYS A 329 6.71 4.03 -3.08
N LEU A 330 6.64 3.24 -4.14
CA LEU A 330 7.24 3.62 -5.40
C LEU A 330 6.64 4.91 -5.98
N PHE A 331 5.34 5.13 -5.74
CA PHE A 331 4.68 6.39 -6.13
C PHE A 331 5.17 7.58 -5.31
N GLU A 332 5.32 7.39 -3.99
CA GLU A 332 5.86 8.40 -3.08
C GLU A 332 7.31 8.75 -3.44
N TYR A 333 8.16 7.74 -3.60
CA TYR A 333 9.57 7.91 -3.95
C TYR A 333 9.77 8.56 -5.33
N ALA A 334 8.97 8.15 -6.31
CA ALA A 334 9.03 8.74 -7.63
C ALA A 334 8.67 10.23 -7.61
N ALA A 335 7.68 10.63 -6.79
CA ALA A 335 7.30 12.02 -6.65
C ALA A 335 8.44 12.90 -6.08
N MET A 336 9.28 12.36 -5.20
CA MET A 336 10.37 13.11 -4.58
C MET A 336 11.54 13.44 -5.52
N GLY A 337 11.59 12.89 -6.73
CA GLY A 337 12.67 13.16 -7.70
C GLY A 337 14.05 12.61 -7.33
N LYS A 338 14.20 11.97 -6.15
CA LYS A 338 15.46 11.39 -5.67
C LYS A 338 15.84 10.12 -6.43
N PRO A 339 17.13 9.73 -6.50
CA PRO A 339 17.54 8.41 -6.95
C PRO A 339 16.80 7.31 -6.19
N ILE A 340 16.33 6.27 -6.89
CA ILE A 340 15.64 5.15 -6.28
C ILE A 340 16.46 3.88 -6.47
N TRP A 341 16.75 3.18 -5.38
CA TRP A 341 17.42 1.89 -5.37
C TRP A 341 16.40 0.81 -5.01
N ALA A 342 15.98 0.02 -6.01
CA ALA A 342 14.79 -0.81 -5.91
C ALA A 342 15.07 -2.30 -6.10
N GLY A 343 14.97 -3.08 -5.03
CA GLY A 343 14.98 -4.54 -5.06
C GLY A 343 13.60 -5.09 -5.43
N VAL A 344 13.34 -5.20 -6.72
CA VAL A 344 12.07 -5.67 -7.29
C VAL A 344 12.33 -6.42 -8.61
N ARG A 345 11.42 -7.34 -8.98
CA ARG A 345 11.54 -8.10 -10.23
C ARG A 345 10.24 -8.15 -11.02
N ALA A 346 10.30 -8.57 -12.27
CA ALA A 346 9.18 -8.72 -13.19
C ALA A 346 8.37 -7.42 -13.31
N PHE A 347 7.04 -7.44 -13.14
CA PHE A 347 6.18 -6.29 -13.43
C PHE A 347 6.57 -5.00 -12.67
N PRO A 348 6.85 -4.97 -11.36
CA PRO A 348 7.33 -3.75 -10.71
C PRO A 348 8.70 -3.27 -11.25
N ALA A 349 9.58 -4.14 -11.70
CA ALA A 349 10.84 -3.76 -12.35
C ALA A 349 10.57 -3.11 -13.71
N GLU A 350 9.72 -3.72 -14.54
CA GLU A 350 9.26 -3.16 -15.81
C GLU A 350 8.57 -1.80 -15.62
N PHE A 351 7.75 -1.66 -14.58
CA PHE A 351 7.11 -0.41 -14.25
C PHE A 351 8.11 0.69 -13.88
N CYS A 352 9.15 0.38 -13.09
CA CYS A 352 10.23 1.31 -12.79
C CYS A 352 10.92 1.77 -14.07
N GLN A 353 11.37 0.83 -14.90
CA GLN A 353 12.09 1.11 -16.14
C GLN A 353 11.26 1.94 -17.14
N ALA A 354 9.95 1.68 -17.21
CA ALA A 354 9.06 2.36 -18.14
C ALA A 354 8.64 3.77 -17.70
N HIS A 355 8.64 4.05 -16.40
CA HIS A 355 7.97 5.23 -15.87
C HIS A 355 8.81 6.10 -14.93
N ILE A 356 9.92 5.59 -14.40
CA ILE A 356 10.67 6.28 -13.34
C ILE A 356 12.16 6.35 -13.73
N ASN A 357 12.59 7.47 -14.27
CA ASN A 357 14.01 7.70 -14.54
C ASN A 357 14.84 7.70 -13.24
N ASN A 358 16.15 7.51 -13.36
CA ASN A 358 17.09 7.43 -12.23
C ASN A 358 16.62 6.44 -11.13
N THR A 359 16.22 5.24 -11.58
CA THR A 359 15.90 4.11 -10.72
C THR A 359 16.83 2.95 -11.06
N ALA A 360 17.66 2.53 -10.12
CA ALA A 360 18.48 1.34 -10.24
C ALA A 360 17.71 0.14 -9.67
N VAL A 361 17.33 -0.78 -10.55
CA VAL A 361 16.59 -2.00 -10.21
C VAL A 361 17.58 -3.15 -10.03
N PHE A 362 17.37 -3.97 -9.00
CA PHE A 362 18.16 -5.16 -8.73
C PHE A 362 17.29 -6.35 -8.31
N GLU A 363 17.83 -7.57 -8.42
CA GLU A 363 17.12 -8.79 -8.03
C GLU A 363 16.87 -8.83 -6.50
N PRO A 364 15.65 -9.13 -6.04
CA PRO A 364 15.31 -9.19 -4.63
C PRO A 364 16.22 -10.14 -3.83
N CYS A 365 16.68 -9.67 -2.66
CA CYS A 365 17.54 -10.43 -1.75
C CYS A 365 18.93 -10.81 -2.31
N ASP A 366 19.35 -10.21 -3.42
CA ASP A 366 20.67 -10.39 -4.03
C ASP A 366 21.55 -9.16 -3.79
N ALA A 367 22.50 -9.28 -2.87
CA ALA A 367 23.38 -8.18 -2.47
C ALA A 367 24.36 -7.78 -3.58
N GLU A 368 24.87 -8.73 -4.39
CA GLU A 368 25.80 -8.40 -5.48
C GLU A 368 25.09 -7.65 -6.60
N SER A 369 23.87 -8.08 -6.97
CA SER A 369 23.02 -7.35 -7.90
C SER A 369 22.69 -5.95 -7.37
N ALA A 370 22.39 -5.83 -6.07
CA ALA A 370 22.09 -4.55 -5.44
C ALA A 370 23.30 -3.59 -5.48
N LEU A 371 24.50 -4.06 -5.16
CA LEU A 371 25.72 -3.26 -5.21
C LEU A 371 26.04 -2.80 -6.63
N ALA A 372 25.95 -3.70 -7.61
CA ALA A 372 26.14 -3.34 -9.02
C ALA A 372 25.14 -2.27 -9.50
N ALA A 373 23.87 -2.40 -9.12
CA ALA A 373 22.85 -1.43 -9.44
C ALA A 373 23.09 -0.07 -8.74
N PHE A 374 23.58 -0.05 -7.51
CA PHE A 374 23.90 1.17 -6.77
C PHE A 374 24.91 2.05 -7.52
N GLU A 375 25.91 1.46 -8.15
CA GLU A 375 26.95 2.17 -8.92
C GLU A 375 26.40 2.84 -10.21
N THR A 376 25.17 2.48 -10.63
CA THR A 376 24.52 3.09 -11.81
C THR A 376 23.68 4.31 -11.48
N LEU A 377 23.43 4.60 -10.20
CA LEU A 377 22.60 5.74 -9.78
C LEU A 377 23.33 7.08 -10.02
N ALA A 378 22.65 7.99 -10.69
CA ALA A 378 23.08 9.37 -10.71
C ALA A 378 22.65 10.05 -9.40
N MET A 379 23.61 10.54 -8.61
CA MET A 379 23.33 11.19 -7.32
C MET A 379 22.84 12.64 -7.53
N ALA A 380 21.76 12.77 -8.31
CA ALA A 380 21.19 14.05 -8.68
C ALA A 380 19.65 13.98 -8.57
N LEU A 381 19.07 15.09 -8.13
CA LEU A 381 17.62 15.27 -8.15
C LEU A 381 17.12 15.33 -9.61
N GLN A 382 16.16 14.52 -9.95
CA GLN A 382 15.53 14.47 -11.28
C GLN A 382 14.02 14.61 -11.12
N PRO A 383 13.43 15.81 -11.25
CA PRO A 383 11.99 16.01 -11.15
C PRO A 383 11.22 15.11 -12.13
N ARG A 384 10.14 14.51 -11.67
CA ARG A 384 9.32 13.58 -12.44
C ARG A 384 7.88 14.07 -12.59
N GLN A 385 7.74 15.31 -13.06
CA GLN A 385 6.44 15.99 -13.20
C GLN A 385 5.41 15.14 -13.97
N ALA A 386 5.79 14.64 -15.14
CA ALA A 386 4.91 13.80 -15.97
C ALA A 386 4.43 12.53 -15.24
N PHE A 387 5.28 11.95 -14.37
CA PHE A 387 4.88 10.82 -13.53
C PHE A 387 3.85 11.23 -12.49
N VAL A 388 4.10 12.35 -11.78
CA VAL A 388 3.20 12.89 -10.75
C VAL A 388 1.83 13.22 -11.37
N GLU A 389 1.79 13.91 -12.51
CA GLU A 389 0.55 14.21 -13.22
C GLU A 389 -0.19 12.96 -13.66
N ARG A 390 0.52 11.99 -14.24
CA ARG A 390 -0.07 10.74 -14.72
C ARG A 390 -0.65 9.89 -13.59
N PHE A 391 0.03 9.85 -12.45
CA PHE A 391 -0.33 9.00 -11.32
C PHE A 391 -0.87 9.76 -10.12
N HIS A 392 -1.40 10.97 -10.32
CA HIS A 392 -1.99 11.76 -9.24
C HIS A 392 -3.17 11.03 -8.60
N ARG A 393 -3.12 10.78 -7.29
CA ARG A 393 -4.11 9.95 -6.58
C ARG A 393 -5.53 10.47 -6.72
N ASP A 394 -5.74 11.78 -6.60
CA ASP A 394 -7.09 12.36 -6.69
C ASP A 394 -7.72 12.13 -8.06
N ARG A 395 -6.91 12.17 -9.15
CA ARG A 395 -7.41 11.84 -10.48
C ARG A 395 -7.81 10.37 -10.56
N ILE A 396 -6.93 9.48 -10.13
CA ILE A 396 -7.17 8.04 -10.14
C ILE A 396 -8.42 7.69 -9.31
N MET A 397 -8.58 8.30 -8.13
CA MET A 397 -9.74 8.03 -7.27
C MET A 397 -11.02 8.65 -7.82
N ARG A 398 -10.95 9.78 -8.53
CA ARG A 398 -12.11 10.32 -9.26
C ARG A 398 -12.58 9.35 -10.37
N GLU A 399 -11.67 8.88 -11.18
CA GLU A 399 -11.95 7.90 -12.24
C GLU A 399 -12.54 6.59 -11.64
N MET A 400 -11.99 6.11 -10.53
CA MET A 400 -12.49 4.94 -9.81
C MET A 400 -13.88 5.17 -9.20
N ALA A 401 -14.13 6.36 -8.65
CA ALA A 401 -15.44 6.72 -8.13
C ALA A 401 -16.50 6.81 -9.24
N ASP A 402 -16.15 7.39 -10.40
CA ASP A 402 -17.05 7.42 -11.57
C ASP A 402 -17.38 6.02 -12.05
N ASP A 403 -16.39 5.12 -12.12
CA ASP A 403 -16.60 3.71 -12.49
C ASP A 403 -17.54 2.98 -11.52
N ALA A 404 -17.40 3.22 -10.23
CA ALA A 404 -18.26 2.62 -9.21
C ALA A 404 -19.68 3.20 -9.27
N LEU A 405 -19.81 4.53 -9.39
CA LEU A 405 -21.10 5.23 -9.44
C LEU A 405 -21.86 4.95 -10.75
N ALA A 406 -21.18 4.63 -11.84
CA ALA A 406 -21.82 4.22 -13.09
C ALA A 406 -22.70 2.95 -12.93
N LEU A 407 -22.48 2.15 -11.89
CA LEU A 407 -23.27 0.96 -11.60
C LEU A 407 -24.67 1.28 -11.01
N ILE A 408 -24.90 2.51 -10.57
CA ILE A 408 -26.16 2.96 -9.96
C ILE A 408 -26.78 4.17 -10.67
N ARG A 409 -26.17 4.65 -11.74
CA ARG A 409 -26.70 5.66 -12.68
C ARG A 409 -27.43 4.97 -13.87
#